data_453a444f6eb2813eded5c44ae933cf42
#
_entry.id   453a444f6eb2813eded5c44ae933cf42
#
_cell.length_a   1.000
_cell.length_b   1.000
_cell.length_c   1.000
_cell.angle_alpha   90.00
_cell.angle_beta   90.00
_cell.angle_gamma   90.00
#
_symmetry.space_group_name_H-M   'P 1'
#
loop_
_entity.id
_entity.type
_entity.pdbx_description
1 polymer ?
#
loop_
_entity_poly.entity_id
_entity_poly.type
_entity_poly.pdbx_seq_one_letter_code
_entity_poly.pdbx_strand_id
1 'polypeptide(L)'
;VAVSLKKVFKRNPKMVWHKEQTLPKSDLIVLPGGFSYGDYLRCGSMAANSPIMSEIIKCGENGTFIIGICNGFQILTETNLLPGTLIRNRDLSFICKNLPLKVENSKSRFTHKYSANEIIEIPVAHNEGNYFADQKTINNIEDKDLVAFRYCNKDGIVNDETNPNGSKNNIAGIINEQGNILGMMPHPERATDKVA
;
A
#
# COMPACT_ATOMS: atom_id res chain seq x y z
N VAL A 1 -0.40 0.75 13.23
CA VAL A 1 -0.17 2.00 12.50
C VAL A 1 -0.02 3.18 13.47
N ALA A 2 -1.04 3.54 14.29
CA ALA A 2 -0.97 4.72 15.16
C ALA A 2 0.24 4.72 16.10
N VAL A 3 0.55 3.58 16.72
CA VAL A 3 1.74 3.42 17.60
C VAL A 3 3.03 3.66 16.82
N SER A 4 3.14 3.10 15.62
CA SER A 4 4.32 3.24 14.76
C SER A 4 4.52 4.68 14.31
N LEU A 5 3.43 5.37 13.90
CA LEU A 5 3.47 6.78 13.56
C LEU A 5 3.91 7.64 14.75
N LYS A 6 3.35 7.38 15.94
CA LYS A 6 3.78 8.07 17.18
C LYS A 6 5.28 7.86 17.45
N LYS A 7 5.76 6.63 17.28
CA LYS A 7 7.17 6.27 17.50
C LYS A 7 8.10 7.01 16.52
N VAL A 8 7.72 7.05 15.24
CA VAL A 8 8.54 7.68 14.17
C VAL A 8 8.49 9.20 14.22
N PHE A 9 7.30 9.78 14.25
CA PHE A 9 7.12 11.24 14.18
C PHE A 9 7.17 11.95 15.54
N LYS A 10 7.24 11.20 16.65
CA LYS A 10 7.19 11.75 18.02
C LYS A 10 5.96 12.62 18.31
N ARG A 11 4.88 12.38 17.57
CA ARG A 11 3.59 13.07 17.67
C ARG A 11 2.47 12.05 17.69
N ASN A 12 1.38 12.36 18.42
CA ASN A 12 0.19 11.51 18.37
C ASN A 12 -0.54 11.74 17.05
N PRO A 13 -0.82 10.69 16.24
CA PRO A 13 -1.67 10.83 15.08
C PRO A 13 -3.10 11.17 15.53
N LYS A 14 -3.78 12.02 14.78
CA LYS A 14 -5.20 12.26 14.97
C LYS A 14 -5.99 11.14 14.32
N MET A 15 -6.78 10.43 15.10
CA MET A 15 -7.68 9.39 14.59
C MET A 15 -8.97 10.05 14.11
N VAL A 16 -9.35 9.73 12.86
CA VAL A 16 -10.58 10.21 12.24
C VAL A 16 -11.47 9.01 11.93
N TRP A 17 -12.73 9.11 12.31
CA TRP A 17 -13.69 8.04 12.07
C TRP A 17 -14.23 8.08 10.64
N HIS A 18 -14.40 6.93 10.00
CA HIS A 18 -14.80 6.86 8.59
C HIS A 18 -16.16 7.49 8.27
N LYS A 19 -17.03 7.70 9.29
CA LYS A 19 -18.32 8.36 9.13
C LYS A 19 -18.25 9.89 9.24
N GLU A 20 -17.11 10.44 9.59
CA GLU A 20 -16.91 11.89 9.55
C GLU A 20 -16.89 12.39 8.12
N GLN A 21 -17.18 13.69 7.94
CA GLN A 21 -17.26 14.33 6.62
C GLN A 21 -16.12 15.33 6.39
N THR A 22 -15.34 15.60 7.43
CA THR A 22 -14.26 16.59 7.37
C THR A 22 -12.96 16.03 7.92
N LEU A 23 -11.86 16.41 7.31
CA LEU A 23 -10.51 16.11 7.77
C LEU A 23 -9.87 17.31 8.44
N PRO A 24 -9.11 17.12 9.52
CA PRO A 24 -8.22 18.18 10.01
C PRO A 24 -7.13 18.42 8.96
N LYS A 25 -6.62 19.66 8.87
CA LYS A 25 -5.44 19.96 8.07
C LYS A 25 -4.29 19.03 8.49
N SER A 26 -3.74 18.29 7.53
CA SER A 26 -2.75 17.25 7.76
C SER A 26 -1.70 17.24 6.66
N ASP A 27 -0.45 16.99 7.03
CA ASP A 27 0.64 16.82 6.08
C ASP A 27 0.69 15.39 5.51
N LEU A 28 0.18 14.43 6.27
CA LEU A 28 0.12 13.02 5.92
C LEU A 28 -1.21 12.41 6.37
N ILE A 29 -1.85 11.68 5.48
CA ILE A 29 -3.02 10.85 5.76
C ILE A 29 -2.59 9.39 5.63
N VAL A 30 -2.98 8.55 6.60
CA VAL A 30 -2.72 7.11 6.54
C VAL A 30 -4.03 6.35 6.57
N LEU A 31 -4.28 5.59 5.51
CA LEU A 31 -5.35 4.60 5.44
C LEU A 31 -4.78 3.26 5.93
N PRO A 32 -5.15 2.83 7.14
CA PRO A 32 -4.54 1.65 7.76
C PRO A 32 -5.05 0.37 7.11
N GLY A 33 -4.30 -0.72 7.34
CA GLY A 33 -4.78 -2.06 7.15
C GLY A 33 -5.82 -2.45 8.20
N GLY A 34 -6.53 -3.52 7.94
CA GLY A 34 -7.55 -4.08 8.80
C GLY A 34 -8.56 -4.86 7.96
N PHE A 35 -9.32 -5.73 8.60
CA PHE A 35 -10.37 -6.49 7.92
C PHE A 35 -11.66 -5.66 7.86
N SER A 36 -11.64 -4.58 7.07
CA SER A 36 -12.81 -3.72 6.91
C SER A 36 -14.01 -4.55 6.43
N TYR A 37 -15.15 -4.37 7.06
CA TYR A 37 -16.40 -5.08 6.75
C TYR A 37 -16.27 -6.61 6.76
N GLY A 38 -15.38 -7.16 7.61
CA GLY A 38 -15.20 -8.59 7.80
C GLY A 38 -14.42 -9.29 6.68
N ASP A 39 -13.74 -8.55 5.82
CA ASP A 39 -12.93 -9.06 4.69
C ASP A 39 -13.71 -10.02 3.75
N TYR A 40 -15.01 -9.77 3.60
CA TYR A 40 -15.85 -10.53 2.69
C TYR A 40 -15.63 -10.08 1.23
N LEU A 41 -16.49 -9.69 0.44
CA LEU A 41 -16.25 -9.30 -0.95
C LEU A 41 -15.89 -7.81 -1.06
N ARG A 42 -14.72 -7.50 -1.70
CA ARG A 42 -14.33 -6.15 -2.08
C ARG A 42 -14.45 -5.13 -0.93
N CYS A 43 -13.84 -5.43 0.21
CA CYS A 43 -13.86 -4.54 1.38
C CYS A 43 -13.30 -3.13 1.07
N GLY A 44 -12.35 -3.00 0.17
CA GLY A 44 -11.89 -1.71 -0.34
C GLY A 44 -13.00 -0.88 -0.97
N SER A 45 -13.85 -1.50 -1.79
CA SER A 45 -14.99 -0.83 -2.44
C SER A 45 -16.04 -0.35 -1.44
N MET A 46 -16.35 -1.15 -0.43
CA MET A 46 -17.28 -0.72 0.63
C MET A 46 -16.71 0.45 1.42
N ALA A 47 -15.44 0.38 1.79
CA ALA A 47 -14.76 1.45 2.52
C ALA A 47 -14.61 2.74 1.69
N ALA A 48 -14.41 2.63 0.37
CA ALA A 48 -14.34 3.75 -0.55
C ALA A 48 -15.62 4.61 -0.59
N ASN A 49 -16.76 4.03 -0.20
CA ASN A 49 -18.04 4.74 -0.09
C ASN A 49 -18.24 5.41 1.29
N SER A 50 -17.26 5.36 2.19
CA SER A 50 -17.38 6.04 3.49
C SER A 50 -17.40 7.56 3.32
N PRO A 51 -18.19 8.30 4.14
CA PRO A 51 -18.34 9.75 4.01
C PRO A 51 -17.02 10.53 3.96
N ILE A 52 -16.01 10.12 4.74
CA ILE A 52 -14.71 10.78 4.80
C ILE A 52 -13.91 10.69 3.48
N MET A 53 -14.21 9.69 2.63
CA MET A 53 -13.42 9.43 1.43
C MET A 53 -13.46 10.56 0.42
N SER A 54 -14.55 11.30 0.32
CA SER A 54 -14.64 12.48 -0.55
C SER A 54 -13.59 13.54 -0.20
N GLU A 55 -13.32 13.74 1.09
CA GLU A 55 -12.30 14.69 1.54
C GLU A 55 -10.89 14.12 1.35
N ILE A 56 -10.70 12.82 1.57
CA ILE A 56 -9.41 12.15 1.33
C ILE A 56 -9.02 12.24 -0.15
N ILE A 57 -9.97 12.01 -1.05
CA ILE A 57 -9.75 12.13 -2.50
C ILE A 57 -9.30 13.55 -2.85
N LYS A 58 -10.05 14.58 -2.42
CA LYS A 58 -9.68 15.99 -2.63
C LYS A 58 -8.29 16.32 -2.07
N CYS A 59 -7.97 15.84 -0.88
CA CYS A 59 -6.64 16.03 -0.29
C CYS A 59 -5.55 15.40 -1.15
N GLY A 60 -5.75 14.17 -1.65
CA GLY A 60 -4.81 13.48 -2.52
C GLY A 60 -4.58 14.21 -3.84
N GLU A 61 -5.66 14.65 -4.51
CA GLU A 61 -5.60 15.43 -5.74
C GLU A 61 -4.88 16.78 -5.54
N ASN A 62 -5.00 17.37 -4.36
CA ASN A 62 -4.32 18.62 -3.98
C ASN A 62 -2.88 18.41 -3.46
N GLY A 63 -2.33 17.20 -3.57
CA GLY A 63 -0.93 16.92 -3.25
C GLY A 63 -0.64 16.59 -1.79
N THR A 64 -1.65 16.40 -0.94
CA THR A 64 -1.44 15.87 0.42
C THR A 64 -0.85 14.46 0.35
N PHE A 65 0.14 14.17 1.19
CA PHE A 65 0.71 12.83 1.22
C PHE A 65 -0.28 11.81 1.80
N ILE A 66 -0.46 10.70 1.08
CA ILE A 66 -1.33 9.60 1.51
C ILE A 66 -0.57 8.27 1.45
N ILE A 67 -0.69 7.47 2.51
CA ILE A 67 -0.21 6.09 2.52
C ILE A 67 -1.40 5.16 2.76
N GLY A 68 -1.60 4.20 1.85
CA GLY A 68 -2.55 3.10 2.00
C GLY A 68 -1.83 1.79 2.28
N ILE A 69 -2.10 1.16 3.43
CA ILE A 69 -1.49 -0.09 3.85
C ILE A 69 -2.53 -1.20 3.77
N CYS A 70 -2.23 -2.29 3.06
CA CYS A 70 -3.10 -3.47 2.93
C CYS A 70 -4.51 -3.07 2.48
N ASN A 71 -5.51 -3.12 3.36
CA ASN A 71 -6.86 -2.65 3.07
C ASN A 71 -6.90 -1.17 2.62
N GLY A 72 -6.01 -0.32 3.15
CA GLY A 72 -5.83 1.06 2.68
C GLY A 72 -5.40 1.14 1.21
N PHE A 73 -4.55 0.24 0.73
CA PHE A 73 -4.19 0.17 -0.69
C PHE A 73 -5.38 -0.24 -1.55
N GLN A 74 -6.18 -1.22 -1.11
CA GLN A 74 -7.43 -1.59 -1.78
C GLN A 74 -8.37 -0.38 -1.92
N ILE A 75 -8.51 0.43 -0.88
CA ILE A 75 -9.32 1.66 -0.92
C ILE A 75 -8.77 2.65 -1.95
N LEU A 76 -7.45 2.86 -2.00
CA LEU A 76 -6.82 3.78 -2.94
C LEU A 76 -7.03 3.36 -4.40
N THR A 77 -7.05 2.06 -4.70
CA THR A 77 -7.35 1.58 -6.06
C THR A 77 -8.84 1.69 -6.39
N GLU A 78 -9.75 1.42 -5.45
CA GLU A 78 -11.20 1.55 -5.66
C GLU A 78 -11.64 3.01 -5.83
N THR A 79 -10.89 3.97 -5.28
CA THR A 79 -11.14 5.41 -5.45
C THR A 79 -10.42 6.03 -6.63
N ASN A 80 -9.69 5.24 -7.43
CA ASN A 80 -8.85 5.70 -8.54
C ASN A 80 -7.73 6.70 -8.15
N LEU A 81 -7.39 6.80 -6.88
CA LEU A 81 -6.19 7.54 -6.44
C LEU A 81 -4.90 6.80 -6.80
N LEU A 82 -5.00 5.48 -6.97
CA LEU A 82 -3.97 4.64 -7.56
C LEU A 82 -4.58 3.77 -8.67
N PRO A 83 -3.85 3.48 -9.75
CA PRO A 83 -4.35 2.65 -10.84
C PRO A 83 -4.41 1.16 -10.47
N GLY A 84 -5.21 0.38 -11.19
CA GLY A 84 -5.35 -1.07 -11.01
C GLY A 84 -6.35 -1.44 -9.92
N THR A 85 -6.25 -2.66 -9.44
CA THR A 85 -7.13 -3.22 -8.40
C THR A 85 -6.43 -4.34 -7.62
N LEU A 86 -6.90 -4.63 -6.42
CA LEU A 86 -6.47 -5.79 -5.63
C LEU A 86 -7.54 -6.86 -5.72
N ILE A 87 -7.15 -8.06 -6.09
CA ILE A 87 -8.02 -9.23 -6.20
C ILE A 87 -7.54 -10.35 -5.26
N ARG A 88 -8.31 -11.44 -5.18
CA ARG A 88 -7.94 -12.60 -4.36
C ARG A 88 -6.58 -13.14 -4.75
N ASN A 89 -5.84 -13.58 -3.73
CA ASN A 89 -4.58 -14.29 -3.92
C ASN A 89 -4.77 -15.48 -4.87
N ARG A 90 -3.77 -15.76 -5.70
CA ARG A 90 -3.81 -16.83 -6.73
C ARG A 90 -4.29 -18.17 -6.18
N ASP A 91 -3.82 -18.56 -4.99
CA ASP A 91 -4.12 -19.85 -4.39
C ASP A 91 -5.37 -19.81 -3.48
N LEU A 92 -6.16 -18.73 -3.54
CA LEU A 92 -7.37 -18.49 -2.74
C LEU A 92 -7.17 -18.69 -1.23
N SER A 93 -5.94 -18.56 -0.77
CA SER A 93 -5.55 -18.75 0.63
C SER A 93 -5.07 -17.45 1.27
N PHE A 94 -5.27 -17.34 2.59
CA PHE A 94 -4.75 -16.25 3.39
C PHE A 94 -3.24 -16.39 3.56
N ILE A 95 -2.51 -15.33 3.27
CA ILE A 95 -1.06 -15.28 3.43
C ILE A 95 -0.73 -14.44 4.66
N CYS A 96 0.02 -15.05 5.61
CA CYS A 96 0.49 -14.37 6.81
C CYS A 96 1.93 -14.79 7.09
N LYS A 97 2.89 -14.00 6.61
CA LYS A 97 4.34 -14.28 6.77
C LYS A 97 5.18 -13.04 6.49
N ASN A 98 6.43 -13.04 6.95
CA ASN A 98 7.41 -12.07 6.50
C ASN A 98 7.87 -12.39 5.08
N LEU A 99 7.95 -11.37 4.25
CA LEU A 99 8.39 -11.52 2.86
C LEU A 99 9.48 -10.49 2.52
N PRO A 100 10.50 -10.91 1.78
CA PRO A 100 11.47 -9.99 1.23
C PRO A 100 10.83 -9.17 0.11
N LEU A 101 11.11 -7.88 0.14
CA LEU A 101 10.70 -6.91 -0.85
C LEU A 101 11.92 -6.22 -1.42
N LYS A 102 11.97 -6.10 -2.71
CA LYS A 102 12.95 -5.28 -3.41
C LYS A 102 12.42 -3.86 -3.54
N VAL A 103 13.22 -2.87 -3.14
CA VAL A 103 12.94 -1.46 -3.36
C VAL A 103 13.25 -1.11 -4.81
N GLU A 104 12.23 -0.91 -5.64
CA GLU A 104 12.40 -0.56 -7.05
C GLU A 104 12.63 0.94 -7.23
N ASN A 105 11.72 1.76 -6.73
CA ASN A 105 11.87 3.21 -6.77
C ASN A 105 12.40 3.72 -5.41
N SER A 106 13.65 4.16 -5.37
CA SER A 106 14.29 4.80 -4.20
C SER A 106 14.31 6.34 -4.28
N LYS A 107 13.68 6.95 -5.30
CA LYS A 107 13.70 8.40 -5.52
C LYS A 107 12.47 9.11 -4.95
N SER A 108 11.40 8.36 -4.63
CA SER A 108 10.17 8.96 -4.12
C SER A 108 10.34 9.47 -2.69
N ARG A 109 9.48 10.38 -2.28
CA ARG A 109 9.47 10.88 -0.89
C ARG A 109 9.17 9.79 0.14
N PHE A 110 8.54 8.69 -0.27
CA PHE A 110 8.24 7.55 0.61
C PHE A 110 9.43 6.60 0.78
N THR A 111 10.32 6.54 -0.20
CA THR A 111 11.37 5.50 -0.31
C THR A 111 12.80 6.05 -0.35
N HIS A 112 12.99 7.36 -0.37
CA HIS A 112 14.29 8.03 -0.57
C HIS A 112 15.36 7.72 0.49
N LYS A 113 15.00 7.07 1.58
CA LYS A 113 15.96 6.61 2.61
C LYS A 113 16.50 5.21 2.36
N TYR A 114 15.92 4.49 1.40
CA TYR A 114 16.42 3.19 0.97
C TYR A 114 17.42 3.37 -0.18
N SER A 115 18.34 2.44 -0.28
CA SER A 115 19.20 2.31 -1.46
C SER A 115 18.43 1.69 -2.62
N ALA A 116 18.82 1.98 -3.85
CA ALA A 116 18.24 1.30 -5.02
C ALA A 116 18.51 -0.22 -4.94
N ASN A 117 17.48 -1.02 -5.23
CA ASN A 117 17.50 -2.49 -5.12
C ASN A 117 17.75 -3.03 -3.70
N GLU A 118 17.61 -2.22 -2.66
CA GLU A 118 17.69 -2.70 -1.28
C GLU A 118 16.62 -3.75 -1.02
N ILE A 119 16.99 -4.82 -0.31
CA ILE A 119 16.06 -5.88 0.10
C ILE A 119 15.67 -5.65 1.54
N ILE A 120 14.38 -5.48 1.77
CA ILE A 120 13.80 -5.29 3.09
C ILE A 120 12.83 -6.43 3.38
N GLU A 121 12.66 -6.80 4.64
CA GLU A 121 11.72 -7.85 5.05
C GLU A 121 10.55 -7.24 5.78
N ILE A 122 9.33 -7.42 5.24
CA ILE A 122 8.11 -6.83 5.80
C ILE A 122 7.00 -7.89 5.91
N PRO A 123 6.25 -7.92 7.03
CA PRO A 123 5.10 -8.81 7.18
C PRO A 123 3.98 -8.51 6.18
N VAL A 124 3.35 -9.56 5.68
CA VAL A 124 2.07 -9.50 4.94
C VAL A 124 1.00 -10.28 5.70
N ALA A 125 -0.25 -9.84 5.58
CA ALA A 125 -1.42 -10.52 6.17
C ALA A 125 -2.66 -10.17 5.33
N HIS A 126 -2.95 -10.94 4.29
CA HIS A 126 -4.05 -10.65 3.36
C HIS A 126 -4.58 -11.88 2.64
N ASN A 127 -5.85 -11.83 2.24
CA ASN A 127 -6.52 -12.76 1.34
C ASN A 127 -6.69 -12.18 -0.08
N GLU A 128 -6.78 -10.86 -0.17
CA GLU A 128 -6.94 -10.09 -1.41
C GLU A 128 -5.77 -9.12 -1.59
N GLY A 129 -4.60 -9.64 -1.92
CA GLY A 129 -3.37 -8.86 -2.09
C GLY A 129 -2.76 -8.97 -3.48
N ASN A 130 -3.42 -9.67 -4.40
CA ASN A 130 -2.98 -9.85 -5.77
C ASN A 130 -3.26 -8.57 -6.57
N TYR A 131 -2.22 -7.79 -6.85
CA TYR A 131 -2.34 -6.59 -7.66
C TYR A 131 -2.56 -6.94 -9.13
N PHE A 132 -3.63 -6.41 -9.71
CA PHE A 132 -4.03 -6.63 -11.08
C PHE A 132 -4.32 -5.32 -11.80
N ALA A 133 -3.86 -5.21 -13.04
CA ALA A 133 -4.20 -4.15 -13.97
C ALA A 133 -4.09 -4.67 -15.40
N ASP A 134 -4.69 -3.95 -16.37
CA ASP A 134 -4.52 -4.24 -17.78
C ASP A 134 -3.09 -3.95 -18.24
N GLN A 135 -2.70 -4.46 -19.38
CA GLN A 135 -1.33 -4.34 -19.88
C GLN A 135 -0.92 -2.89 -20.16
N LYS A 136 -1.86 -2.04 -20.56
CA LYS A 136 -1.60 -0.61 -20.80
C LYS A 136 -1.26 0.09 -19.48
N THR A 137 -2.01 -0.18 -18.44
CA THR A 137 -1.77 0.35 -17.10
C THR A 137 -0.45 -0.16 -16.53
N ILE A 138 -0.15 -1.46 -16.68
CA ILE A 138 1.13 -2.02 -16.25
C ILE A 138 2.29 -1.33 -16.97
N ASN A 139 2.23 -1.21 -18.28
CA ASN A 139 3.29 -0.53 -19.05
C ASN A 139 3.47 0.94 -18.57
N ASN A 140 2.39 1.69 -18.35
CA ASN A 140 2.48 3.06 -17.85
C ASN A 140 3.13 3.14 -16.45
N ILE A 141 2.82 2.20 -15.57
CA ILE A 141 3.42 2.12 -14.22
C ILE A 141 4.92 1.83 -14.32
N GLU A 142 5.32 0.90 -15.18
CA GLU A 142 6.73 0.53 -15.40
C GLU A 142 7.51 1.67 -16.07
N ASP A 143 7.00 2.22 -17.16
CA ASP A 143 7.66 3.29 -17.94
C ASP A 143 7.88 4.56 -17.13
N LYS A 144 7.00 4.84 -16.16
CA LYS A 144 7.09 6.01 -15.27
C LYS A 144 7.78 5.74 -13.95
N ASP A 145 8.35 4.55 -13.75
CA ASP A 145 9.06 4.17 -12.52
C ASP A 145 8.16 4.30 -11.25
N LEU A 146 6.88 3.90 -11.37
CA LEU A 146 5.89 4.05 -10.30
C LEU A 146 5.81 2.83 -9.37
N VAL A 147 6.53 1.75 -9.65
CA VAL A 147 6.61 0.60 -8.75
C VAL A 147 7.52 0.95 -7.58
N ALA A 148 6.96 0.99 -6.38
CA ALA A 148 7.73 1.23 -5.16
C ALA A 148 8.46 -0.02 -4.69
N PHE A 149 7.73 -1.15 -4.65
CA PHE A 149 8.21 -2.41 -4.09
C PHE A 149 7.74 -3.60 -4.92
N ARG A 150 8.62 -4.63 -5.03
CA ARG A 150 8.25 -5.94 -5.58
C ARG A 150 8.52 -7.05 -4.58
N TYR A 151 7.70 -8.08 -4.62
CA TYR A 151 8.01 -9.34 -3.96
C TYR A 151 9.22 -10.00 -4.63
N CYS A 152 10.17 -10.48 -3.84
CA CYS A 152 11.39 -11.12 -4.31
C CYS A 152 11.81 -12.25 -3.35
N ASN A 153 12.92 -12.91 -3.64
CA ASN A 153 13.61 -13.75 -2.67
C ASN A 153 14.67 -12.93 -1.89
N LYS A 154 15.40 -13.57 -0.99
CA LYS A 154 16.46 -12.93 -0.19
C LYS A 154 17.64 -12.40 -1.02
N ASP A 155 17.82 -12.91 -2.24
CA ASP A 155 18.86 -12.48 -3.18
C ASP A 155 18.36 -11.37 -4.12
N GLY A 156 17.11 -10.90 -3.94
CA GLY A 156 16.49 -9.86 -4.75
C GLY A 156 15.97 -10.34 -6.12
N ILE A 157 15.88 -11.66 -6.33
CA ILE A 157 15.35 -12.24 -7.57
C ILE A 157 13.83 -12.08 -7.59
N VAL A 158 13.32 -11.51 -8.68
CA VAL A 158 11.90 -11.29 -8.94
C VAL A 158 11.47 -12.21 -10.09
N ASN A 159 10.67 -13.21 -9.79
CA ASN A 159 10.11 -14.16 -10.77
C ASN A 159 8.80 -14.78 -10.24
N ASP A 160 8.18 -15.67 -10.99
CA ASP A 160 6.92 -16.31 -10.59
C ASP A 160 7.04 -17.18 -9.32
N GLU A 161 8.20 -17.78 -9.07
CA GLU A 161 8.44 -18.60 -7.87
C GLU A 161 8.51 -17.74 -6.60
N THR A 162 8.94 -16.50 -6.74
CA THR A 162 9.03 -15.53 -5.63
C THR A 162 7.76 -14.70 -5.47
N ASN A 163 6.75 -14.92 -6.31
CA ASN A 163 5.46 -14.24 -6.28
C ASN A 163 4.50 -14.94 -5.32
N PRO A 164 4.21 -14.37 -4.15
CA PRO A 164 3.46 -15.07 -3.12
C PRO A 164 1.96 -15.15 -3.41
N ASN A 165 1.42 -14.24 -4.21
CA ASN A 165 -0.03 -14.00 -4.31
C ASN A 165 -0.57 -13.85 -5.74
N GLY A 166 0.30 -13.89 -6.76
CA GLY A 166 -0.08 -13.74 -8.15
C GLY A 166 -0.11 -12.30 -8.67
N SER A 167 0.37 -11.33 -7.90
CA SER A 167 0.46 -9.92 -8.32
C SER A 167 1.20 -9.78 -9.66
N LYS A 168 0.65 -8.97 -10.57
CA LYS A 168 1.32 -8.66 -11.84
C LYS A 168 2.73 -8.11 -11.58
N ASN A 169 3.73 -8.65 -12.29
CA ASN A 169 5.14 -8.27 -12.17
C ASN A 169 5.65 -8.27 -10.70
N ASN A 170 5.12 -9.14 -9.83
CA ASN A 170 5.44 -9.18 -8.40
C ASN A 170 5.19 -7.84 -7.65
N ILE A 171 4.37 -6.97 -8.17
CA ILE A 171 4.11 -5.65 -7.58
C ILE A 171 3.54 -5.82 -6.16
N ALA A 172 4.24 -5.29 -5.17
CA ALA A 172 3.83 -5.25 -3.76
C ALA A 172 3.33 -3.87 -3.32
N GLY A 173 3.70 -2.83 -4.06
CA GLY A 173 3.27 -1.45 -3.82
C GLY A 173 3.64 -0.52 -4.97
N ILE A 174 2.79 0.50 -5.16
CA ILE A 174 2.93 1.51 -6.23
C ILE A 174 2.75 2.93 -5.70
N ILE A 175 3.24 3.89 -6.46
CA ILE A 175 3.11 5.33 -6.21
C ILE A 175 2.30 5.94 -7.36
N ASN A 176 1.52 6.99 -7.08
CA ASN A 176 0.87 7.74 -8.15
C ASN A 176 1.86 8.63 -8.92
N GLU A 177 1.47 9.11 -10.10
CA GLU A 177 2.33 9.95 -10.97
C GLU A 177 2.77 11.26 -10.30
N GLN A 178 1.95 11.83 -9.43
CA GLN A 178 2.27 13.05 -8.67
C GLN A 178 3.28 12.79 -7.53
N GLY A 179 3.50 11.53 -7.15
CA GLY A 179 4.48 11.12 -6.13
C GLY A 179 4.04 11.39 -4.69
N ASN A 180 2.78 11.68 -4.45
CA ASN A 180 2.24 11.97 -3.13
C ASN A 180 1.35 10.87 -2.54
N ILE A 181 1.06 9.80 -3.27
CA ILE A 181 0.24 8.69 -2.80
C ILE A 181 1.00 7.39 -2.98
N LEU A 182 1.16 6.63 -1.90
CA LEU A 182 1.74 5.28 -1.87
C LEU A 182 0.68 4.29 -1.43
N GLY A 183 0.51 3.20 -2.16
CA GLY A 183 -0.25 2.02 -1.74
C GLY A 183 0.64 0.78 -1.69
N MET A 184 0.55 -0.01 -0.63
CA MET A 184 1.29 -1.26 -0.50
C MET A 184 0.52 -2.31 0.30
N MET A 185 0.63 -3.58 -0.08
CA MET A 185 0.00 -4.69 0.65
C MET A 185 0.76 -5.11 1.90
N PRO A 186 2.10 -5.08 1.93
CA PRO A 186 2.87 -5.34 3.14
C PRO A 186 2.61 -4.32 4.25
N HIS A 187 2.88 -4.72 5.50
CA HIS A 187 2.62 -3.96 6.72
C HIS A 187 3.90 -3.39 7.33
N PRO A 188 4.43 -2.24 6.86
CA PRO A 188 5.66 -1.66 7.39
C PRO A 188 5.54 -1.26 8.87
N GLU A 189 4.32 -0.98 9.35
CA GLU A 189 4.06 -0.64 10.73
C GLU A 189 4.30 -1.81 11.71
N ARG A 190 4.39 -3.04 11.20
CA ARG A 190 4.72 -4.24 11.98
C ARG A 190 6.21 -4.55 11.99
N ALA A 191 7.01 -3.86 11.19
CA ALA A 191 8.46 -4.01 11.09
C ALA A 191 9.23 -2.88 11.80
N THR A 192 8.57 -2.10 12.66
CA THR A 192 9.20 -0.94 13.34
C THR A 192 10.00 -1.32 14.58
N ASP A 193 9.84 -2.52 15.10
CA ASP A 193 10.61 -3.04 16.22
C ASP A 193 11.60 -4.08 15.69
N LYS A 194 12.88 -3.93 16.04
CA LYS A 194 13.83 -5.04 15.91
C LYS A 194 13.32 -6.12 16.86
N VAL A 195 12.76 -7.18 16.31
CA VAL A 195 12.50 -8.39 17.10
C VAL A 195 13.86 -8.88 17.54
N ALA A 196 14.05 -8.88 18.86
CA ALA A 196 15.26 -9.39 19.47
C ALA A 196 15.34 -10.91 19.25
#